data_fe3e20214d83974cd9e91d8543aaec4b
#
_entry.id   fe3e20214d83974cd9e91d8543aaec4b
#
_cell.length_a   1.000
_cell.length_b   1.000
_cell.length_c   1.000
_cell.angle_alpha   90.00
_cell.angle_beta   90.00
_cell.angle_gamma   90.00
#
_symmetry.space_group_name_H-M   'P 1'
#
loop_
_entity.id
_entity.type
_entity.pdbx_description
1 polymer ?
#
loop_
_entity_poly.entity_id
_entity_poly.type
_entity_poly.pdbx_seq_one_letter_code
_entity_poly.pdbx_strand_id
1 'polypeptide(L)'
;MEWFLSNSGMVFERAGQHLVLALVPMVLGLVLSIPLAQLARRNGALRSVVLTASSLLYTIPSLALFIILPTILGTRVLDPLNVVVALTIYAVALLVRAALDAFDSVDQEVSQAAVAMGYRPLARFLQVDLPLSLPVMFAGLRVVSVSNISLVSVAALLGIGNLGMLFTSGLQRDFVTEIVVGIVAILVLALLMDAVLVLLERILTPWERAGKLSRPGVAADAADEPADAARRLAQPQAGGGNA
;
A
#
# COMPACT_ATOMS: atom_id res chain seq x y z
N MET A 1 0.05 -21.72 -25.59
CA MET A 1 1.44 -21.24 -25.68
C MET A 1 1.73 -20.55 -27.01
N GLU A 2 1.42 -21.17 -28.14
CA GLU A 2 1.68 -20.61 -29.48
C GLU A 2 1.11 -19.20 -29.70
N TRP A 3 -0.14 -18.97 -29.26
CA TRP A 3 -0.77 -17.65 -29.39
C TRP A 3 0.01 -16.55 -28.66
N PHE A 4 0.49 -16.83 -27.44
CA PHE A 4 1.30 -15.86 -26.69
C PHE A 4 2.60 -15.54 -27.42
N LEU A 5 3.30 -16.55 -27.94
CA LEU A 5 4.56 -16.35 -28.68
C LEU A 5 4.34 -15.50 -29.94
N SER A 6 3.25 -15.73 -30.65
CA SER A 6 2.88 -14.97 -31.85
C SER A 6 2.43 -13.54 -31.56
N ASN A 7 1.95 -13.25 -30.33
CA ASN A 7 1.42 -11.94 -29.94
C ASN A 7 2.22 -11.29 -28.80
N SER A 8 3.40 -11.81 -28.49
CA SER A 8 4.23 -11.32 -27.36
C SER A 8 4.49 -9.81 -27.41
N GLY A 9 4.79 -9.26 -28.59
CA GLY A 9 5.02 -7.82 -28.77
C GLY A 9 3.83 -6.98 -28.31
N MET A 10 2.62 -7.37 -28.70
CA MET A 10 1.38 -6.71 -28.26
C MET A 10 1.17 -6.82 -26.75
N VAL A 11 1.41 -8.01 -26.18
CA VAL A 11 1.25 -8.22 -24.73
C VAL A 11 2.23 -7.35 -23.94
N PHE A 12 3.50 -7.25 -24.35
CA PHE A 12 4.48 -6.39 -23.69
C PHE A 12 4.16 -4.91 -23.86
N GLU A 13 3.68 -4.47 -25.01
CA GLU A 13 3.21 -3.09 -25.21
C GLU A 13 2.06 -2.76 -24.24
N ARG A 14 1.04 -3.63 -24.16
CA ARG A 14 -0.09 -3.48 -23.23
C ARG A 14 0.35 -3.53 -21.76
N ALA A 15 1.35 -4.35 -21.43
CA ALA A 15 1.93 -4.39 -20.09
C ALA A 15 2.64 -3.07 -19.75
N GLY A 16 3.39 -2.47 -20.68
CA GLY A 16 3.99 -1.15 -20.48
C GLY A 16 2.96 -0.05 -20.25
N GLN A 17 1.91 0.00 -21.07
CA GLN A 17 0.80 0.95 -20.89
C GLN A 17 0.10 0.75 -19.54
N HIS A 18 -0.16 -0.49 -19.17
CA HIS A 18 -0.78 -0.87 -17.89
C HIS A 18 0.07 -0.41 -16.70
N LEU A 19 1.38 -0.65 -16.76
CA LEU A 19 2.33 -0.23 -15.72
C LEU A 19 2.34 1.28 -15.53
N VAL A 20 2.40 2.06 -16.61
CA VAL A 20 2.36 3.53 -16.54
C VAL A 20 1.07 4.02 -15.89
N LEU A 21 -0.09 3.46 -16.32
CA LEU A 21 -1.40 3.82 -15.78
C LEU A 21 -1.59 3.41 -14.31
N ALA A 22 -0.86 2.42 -13.81
CA ALA A 22 -0.87 2.03 -12.40
C ALA A 22 0.11 2.83 -11.55
N LEU A 23 1.35 3.03 -12.07
CA LEU A 23 2.46 3.62 -11.32
C LEU A 23 2.29 5.13 -11.13
N VAL A 24 1.92 5.85 -12.19
CA VAL A 24 1.77 7.32 -12.13
C VAL A 24 0.78 7.74 -11.07
N PRO A 25 -0.45 7.19 -11.02
CA PRO A 25 -1.40 7.51 -9.96
C PRO A 25 -0.92 7.11 -8.56
N MET A 26 -0.20 6.00 -8.42
CA MET A 26 0.35 5.57 -7.14
C MET A 26 1.37 6.57 -6.59
N VAL A 27 2.28 7.05 -7.44
CA VAL A 27 3.28 8.06 -7.05
C VAL A 27 2.62 9.39 -6.72
N LEU A 28 1.68 9.85 -7.56
CA LEU A 28 0.92 11.09 -7.30
C LEU A 28 0.11 10.97 -6.00
N GLY A 29 -0.54 9.82 -5.79
CA GLY A 29 -1.27 9.51 -4.56
C GLY A 29 -0.37 9.56 -3.33
N LEU A 30 0.83 9.00 -3.39
CA LEU A 30 1.81 9.05 -2.29
C LEU A 30 2.24 10.49 -1.99
N VAL A 31 2.60 11.26 -3.02
CA VAL A 31 3.03 12.67 -2.86
C VAL A 31 1.93 13.53 -2.26
N LEU A 32 0.67 13.32 -2.64
CA LEU A 32 -0.48 14.08 -2.13
C LEU A 32 -0.93 13.61 -0.75
N SER A 33 -0.83 12.32 -0.44
CA SER A 33 -1.31 11.77 0.84
C SER A 33 -0.43 12.16 2.02
N ILE A 34 0.88 12.33 1.83
CA ILE A 34 1.81 12.72 2.91
C ILE A 34 1.43 14.07 3.53
N PRO A 35 1.32 15.18 2.77
CA PRO A 35 0.92 16.47 3.34
C PRO A 35 -0.51 16.46 3.89
N LEU A 36 -1.44 15.74 3.25
CA LEU A 36 -2.81 15.59 3.75
C LEU A 36 -2.87 14.88 5.10
N ALA A 37 -2.11 13.80 5.27
CA ALA A 37 -1.98 13.09 6.54
C ALA A 37 -1.33 13.96 7.61
N GLN A 38 -0.26 14.71 7.27
CA GLN A 38 0.37 15.65 8.20
C GLN A 38 -0.59 16.77 8.65
N LEU A 39 -1.41 17.26 7.74
CA LEU A 39 -2.42 18.26 8.07
C LEU A 39 -3.52 17.67 8.96
N ALA A 40 -3.98 16.46 8.67
CA ALA A 40 -5.01 15.75 9.42
C ALA A 40 -4.56 15.42 10.86
N ARG A 41 -3.27 15.17 11.12
CA ARG A 41 -2.72 14.94 12.47
C ARG A 41 -2.81 16.15 13.41
N ARG A 42 -2.92 17.37 12.87
CA ARG A 42 -2.94 18.59 13.67
C ARG A 42 -4.23 18.77 14.47
N ASN A 43 -5.33 18.20 14.01
CA ASN A 43 -6.65 18.39 14.61
C ASN A 43 -7.50 17.13 14.44
N GLY A 44 -8.05 16.61 15.54
CA GLY A 44 -8.91 15.40 15.53
C GLY A 44 -10.16 15.54 14.66
N ALA A 45 -10.76 16.72 14.58
CA ALA A 45 -11.89 16.97 13.70
C ALA A 45 -11.48 16.88 12.22
N LEU A 46 -10.34 17.47 11.85
CA LEU A 46 -9.81 17.40 10.50
C LEU A 46 -9.42 15.95 10.13
N ARG A 47 -8.83 15.21 11.06
CA ARG A 47 -8.55 13.77 10.89
C ARG A 47 -9.82 12.99 10.56
N SER A 48 -10.89 13.20 11.32
CA SER A 48 -12.19 12.53 11.10
C SER A 48 -12.76 12.89 9.72
N VAL A 49 -12.74 14.16 9.33
CA VAL A 49 -13.22 14.60 8.01
C VAL A 49 -12.41 13.96 6.89
N VAL A 50 -11.09 13.98 6.96
CA VAL A 50 -10.20 13.41 5.94
C VAL A 50 -10.42 11.90 5.82
N LEU A 51 -10.49 11.17 6.92
CA LEU A 51 -10.73 9.72 6.90
C LEU A 51 -12.12 9.36 6.36
N THR A 52 -13.17 10.12 6.74
CA THR A 52 -14.52 9.92 6.25
C THR A 52 -14.61 10.23 4.75
N ALA A 53 -14.05 11.36 4.30
CA ALA A 53 -14.01 11.73 2.89
C ALA A 53 -13.27 10.69 2.05
N SER A 54 -12.12 10.19 2.54
CA SER A 54 -11.35 9.13 1.88
C SER A 54 -12.17 7.84 1.74
N SER A 55 -12.89 7.44 2.80
CA SER A 55 -13.74 6.27 2.75
C SER A 55 -14.88 6.44 1.74
N LEU A 56 -15.54 7.59 1.72
CA LEU A 56 -16.61 7.90 0.77
C LEU A 56 -16.10 7.94 -0.68
N LEU A 57 -14.94 8.55 -0.93
CA LEU A 57 -14.34 8.57 -2.27
C LEU A 57 -14.04 7.16 -2.79
N TYR A 58 -13.56 6.27 -1.93
CA TYR A 58 -13.25 4.90 -2.32
C TYR A 58 -14.50 4.03 -2.56
N THR A 59 -15.67 4.43 -2.07
CA THR A 59 -16.94 3.72 -2.36
C THR A 59 -17.51 4.04 -3.74
N ILE A 60 -17.06 5.09 -4.40
CA ILE A 60 -17.51 5.44 -5.75
C ILE A 60 -17.07 4.31 -6.71
N PRO A 61 -17.96 3.75 -7.55
CA PRO A 61 -17.55 2.75 -8.53
C PRO A 61 -16.55 3.32 -9.54
N SER A 62 -15.43 2.61 -9.76
CA SER A 62 -14.34 3.11 -10.63
C SER A 62 -14.80 3.39 -12.06
N LEU A 63 -15.65 2.54 -12.62
CA LEU A 63 -16.19 2.75 -13.95
C LEU A 63 -17.02 4.03 -14.04
N ALA A 64 -17.82 4.32 -13.00
CA ALA A 64 -18.62 5.55 -12.96
C ALA A 64 -17.70 6.79 -12.90
N LEU A 65 -16.61 6.72 -12.11
CA LEU A 65 -15.64 7.81 -12.04
C LEU A 65 -14.91 8.03 -13.37
N PHE A 66 -14.51 6.97 -14.05
CA PHE A 66 -13.88 7.06 -15.38
C PHE A 66 -14.82 7.69 -16.44
N ILE A 67 -16.12 7.44 -16.35
CA ILE A 67 -17.11 7.99 -17.30
C ILE A 67 -17.42 9.45 -17.03
N ILE A 68 -17.47 9.87 -15.76
CA ILE A 68 -17.83 11.26 -15.41
C ILE A 68 -16.68 12.25 -15.54
N LEU A 69 -15.44 11.80 -15.31
CA LEU A 69 -14.25 12.66 -15.32
C LEU A 69 -14.02 13.41 -16.63
N PRO A 70 -14.19 12.83 -17.83
CA PRO A 70 -14.07 13.57 -19.08
C PRO A 70 -14.97 14.81 -19.13
N THR A 71 -16.19 14.70 -18.60
CA THR A 71 -17.14 15.84 -18.56
C THR A 71 -16.67 16.93 -17.58
N ILE A 72 -16.10 16.53 -16.44
CA ILE A 72 -15.60 17.46 -15.42
C ILE A 72 -14.31 18.16 -15.87
N LEU A 73 -13.39 17.39 -16.48
CA LEU A 73 -12.06 17.87 -16.91
C LEU A 73 -12.07 18.53 -18.29
N GLY A 74 -13.16 18.39 -19.07
CA GLY A 74 -13.21 18.86 -20.46
C GLY A 74 -12.31 18.06 -21.41
N THR A 75 -11.96 16.80 -21.06
CA THR A 75 -11.10 15.94 -21.83
C THR A 75 -11.90 15.03 -22.77
N ARG A 76 -11.19 14.31 -23.67
CA ARG A 76 -11.83 13.27 -24.49
C ARG A 76 -12.08 12.02 -23.64
N VAL A 77 -13.15 11.27 -23.93
CA VAL A 77 -13.50 10.05 -23.17
C VAL A 77 -12.37 9.01 -23.18
N LEU A 78 -11.64 8.89 -24.29
CA LEU A 78 -10.51 7.96 -24.44
C LEU A 78 -9.16 8.52 -23.98
N ASP A 79 -9.15 9.68 -23.31
CA ASP A 79 -7.90 10.26 -22.81
C ASP A 79 -7.42 9.49 -21.58
N PRO A 80 -6.20 8.91 -21.60
CA PRO A 80 -5.62 8.22 -20.45
C PRO A 80 -5.52 9.08 -19.19
N LEU A 81 -5.52 10.41 -19.33
CA LEU A 81 -5.50 11.35 -18.19
C LEU A 81 -6.69 11.13 -17.25
N ASN A 82 -7.87 10.78 -17.78
CA ASN A 82 -9.04 10.50 -16.95
C ASN A 82 -8.80 9.31 -16.02
N VAL A 83 -8.14 8.25 -16.50
CA VAL A 83 -7.76 7.09 -15.69
C VAL A 83 -6.72 7.47 -14.66
N VAL A 84 -5.71 8.25 -15.04
CA VAL A 84 -4.66 8.72 -14.12
C VAL A 84 -5.26 9.54 -12.98
N VAL A 85 -6.16 10.49 -13.28
CA VAL A 85 -6.83 11.31 -12.25
C VAL A 85 -7.71 10.46 -11.35
N ALA A 86 -8.54 9.57 -11.91
CA ALA A 86 -9.40 8.70 -11.12
C ALA A 86 -8.61 7.80 -10.18
N LEU A 87 -7.58 7.12 -10.71
CA LEU A 87 -6.76 6.24 -9.90
C LEU A 87 -5.90 7.01 -8.87
N THR A 88 -5.53 8.26 -9.16
CA THR A 88 -4.89 9.13 -8.17
C THR A 88 -5.84 9.44 -7.01
N ILE A 89 -7.13 9.71 -7.29
CA ILE A 89 -8.14 9.92 -6.24
C ILE A 89 -8.26 8.68 -5.35
N TYR A 90 -8.32 7.48 -5.94
CA TYR A 90 -8.36 6.23 -5.18
C TYR A 90 -7.07 5.97 -4.40
N ALA A 91 -5.91 6.22 -5.03
CA ALA A 91 -4.63 6.09 -4.38
C ALA A 91 -4.52 7.02 -3.16
N VAL A 92 -4.92 8.30 -3.29
CA VAL A 92 -4.97 9.24 -2.16
C VAL A 92 -5.92 8.74 -1.07
N ALA A 93 -7.12 8.28 -1.43
CA ALA A 93 -8.11 7.79 -0.46
C ALA A 93 -7.57 6.63 0.40
N LEU A 94 -6.80 5.73 -0.17
CA LEU A 94 -6.16 4.63 0.55
C LEU A 94 -4.88 5.08 1.29
N LEU A 95 -4.01 5.85 0.61
CA LEU A 95 -2.70 6.21 1.15
C LEU A 95 -2.77 7.23 2.28
N VAL A 96 -3.77 8.12 2.31
CA VAL A 96 -3.94 9.05 3.44
C VAL A 96 -4.15 8.29 4.75
N ARG A 97 -4.95 7.23 4.74
CA ARG A 97 -5.13 6.37 5.92
C ARG A 97 -3.83 5.67 6.28
N ALA A 98 -3.18 5.01 5.32
CA ALA A 98 -1.91 4.34 5.53
C ALA A 98 -0.80 5.29 6.03
N ALA A 99 -0.78 6.53 5.52
CA ALA A 99 0.16 7.56 5.95
C ALA A 99 -0.11 8.03 7.40
N LEU A 100 -1.38 8.16 7.80
CA LEU A 100 -1.74 8.46 9.19
C LEU A 100 -1.28 7.34 10.11
N ASP A 101 -1.58 6.08 9.77
CA ASP A 101 -1.19 4.92 10.57
C ASP A 101 0.36 4.80 10.65
N ALA A 102 1.04 5.08 9.53
CA ALA A 102 2.50 5.10 9.48
C ALA A 102 3.12 6.18 10.37
N PHE A 103 2.58 7.40 10.36
CA PHE A 103 3.07 8.46 11.24
C PHE A 103 2.70 8.24 12.70
N ASP A 104 1.60 7.58 12.99
CA ASP A 104 1.18 7.25 14.36
C ASP A 104 1.97 6.05 14.93
N SER A 105 2.60 5.24 14.08
CA SER A 105 3.49 4.14 14.49
C SER A 105 4.84 4.59 15.01
N VAL A 106 5.22 5.85 14.78
CA VAL A 106 6.47 6.41 15.29
C VAL A 106 6.35 6.67 16.79
N ASP A 107 7.30 6.13 17.55
CA ASP A 107 7.33 6.29 19.01
C ASP A 107 7.41 7.78 19.40
N GLN A 108 6.50 8.19 20.29
CA GLN A 108 6.44 9.54 20.81
C GLN A 108 7.70 9.94 21.58
N GLU A 109 8.35 9.00 22.28
CA GLU A 109 9.59 9.28 23.03
C GLU A 109 10.70 9.68 22.08
N VAL A 110 10.81 8.99 20.92
CA VAL A 110 11.80 9.34 19.89
C VAL A 110 11.53 10.72 19.29
N SER A 111 10.27 11.03 19.00
CA SER A 111 9.87 12.36 18.52
C SER A 111 10.14 13.46 19.55
N GLN A 112 9.90 13.22 20.85
CA GLN A 112 10.19 14.17 21.92
C GLN A 112 11.70 14.35 22.15
N ALA A 113 12.49 13.29 22.09
CA ALA A 113 13.94 13.36 22.15
C ALA A 113 14.52 14.23 21.02
N ALA A 114 13.99 14.11 19.81
CA ALA A 114 14.39 14.96 18.69
C ALA A 114 14.07 16.45 18.95
N VAL A 115 12.91 16.75 19.57
CA VAL A 115 12.57 18.13 19.98
C VAL A 115 13.56 18.64 21.05
N ALA A 116 13.90 17.81 22.04
CA ALA A 116 14.85 18.16 23.07
C ALA A 116 16.27 18.44 22.51
N MET A 117 16.65 17.76 21.43
CA MET A 117 17.90 18.02 20.69
C MET A 117 17.85 19.26 19.78
N GLY A 118 16.72 20.00 19.77
CA GLY A 118 16.60 21.26 19.02
C GLY A 118 16.17 21.10 17.56
N TYR A 119 15.67 19.94 17.13
CA TYR A 119 15.14 19.78 15.78
C TYR A 119 13.95 20.71 15.52
N ARG A 120 14.02 21.49 14.45
CA ARG A 120 12.85 22.26 13.98
C ARG A 120 11.77 21.31 13.44
N PRO A 121 10.48 21.69 13.47
CA PRO A 121 9.37 20.79 13.10
C PRO A 121 9.53 20.11 11.74
N LEU A 122 9.96 20.84 10.70
CA LEU A 122 10.19 20.28 9.37
C LEU A 122 11.40 19.34 9.33
N ALA A 123 12.49 19.72 10.00
CA ALA A 123 13.69 18.87 10.08
C ALA A 123 13.38 17.56 10.84
N ARG A 124 12.67 17.65 11.98
CA ARG A 124 12.20 16.47 12.70
C ARG A 124 11.37 15.57 11.81
N PHE A 125 10.38 16.14 11.10
CA PHE A 125 9.54 15.37 10.20
C PHE A 125 10.35 14.64 9.13
N LEU A 126 11.23 15.34 8.41
CA LEU A 126 11.98 14.76 7.29
C LEU A 126 13.10 13.80 7.73
N GLN A 127 13.71 14.01 8.91
CA GLN A 127 14.90 13.28 9.35
C GLN A 127 14.60 12.22 10.41
N VAL A 128 13.46 12.29 11.08
CA VAL A 128 13.07 11.37 12.16
C VAL A 128 11.74 10.71 11.87
N ASP A 129 10.64 11.47 11.83
CA ASP A 129 9.30 10.92 11.77
C ASP A 129 9.08 10.17 10.44
N LEU A 130 9.43 10.78 9.30
CA LEU A 130 9.22 10.18 7.97
C LEU A 130 10.07 8.92 7.75
N PRO A 131 11.40 8.90 8.01
CA PRO A 131 12.16 7.66 7.87
C PRO A 131 11.64 6.53 8.75
N LEU A 132 11.31 6.79 10.01
CA LEU A 132 10.81 5.76 10.93
C LEU A 132 9.40 5.26 10.56
N SER A 133 8.60 6.05 9.85
CA SER A 133 7.28 5.64 9.36
C SER A 133 7.31 4.83 8.05
N LEU A 134 8.46 4.80 7.34
CA LEU A 134 8.57 4.15 6.03
C LEU A 134 8.11 2.69 6.00
N PRO A 135 8.42 1.80 6.97
CA PRO A 135 7.98 0.40 6.90
C PRO A 135 6.46 0.27 6.82
N VAL A 136 5.73 1.02 7.63
CA VAL A 136 4.26 1.01 7.63
C VAL A 136 3.72 1.69 6.36
N MET A 137 4.39 2.76 5.89
CA MET A 137 4.05 3.43 4.63
C MET A 137 4.19 2.49 3.43
N PHE A 138 5.26 1.69 3.36
CA PHE A 138 5.46 0.70 2.30
C PHE A 138 4.40 -0.40 2.34
N ALA A 139 3.98 -0.85 3.52
CA ALA A 139 2.87 -1.80 3.62
C ALA A 139 1.58 -1.25 2.98
N GLY A 140 1.24 0.02 3.24
CA GLY A 140 0.12 0.72 2.59
C GLY A 140 0.32 0.88 1.08
N LEU A 141 1.54 1.24 0.64
CA LEU A 141 1.87 1.42 -0.77
C LEU A 141 1.73 0.13 -1.58
N ARG A 142 2.06 -1.02 -0.99
CA ARG A 142 1.86 -2.34 -1.60
C ARG A 142 0.38 -2.66 -1.83
N VAL A 143 -0.49 -2.33 -0.87
CA VAL A 143 -1.95 -2.48 -1.03
C VAL A 143 -2.45 -1.62 -2.19
N VAL A 144 -2.02 -0.36 -2.27
CA VAL A 144 -2.43 0.57 -3.34
C VAL A 144 -1.88 0.12 -4.70
N SER A 145 -0.67 -0.41 -4.75
CA SER A 145 -0.07 -0.95 -5.98
C SER A 145 -0.95 -2.05 -6.58
N VAL A 146 -1.31 -3.06 -5.78
CA VAL A 146 -2.19 -4.16 -6.24
C VAL A 146 -3.56 -3.65 -6.63
N SER A 147 -4.13 -2.71 -5.86
CA SER A 147 -5.43 -2.09 -6.15
C SER A 147 -5.40 -1.32 -7.47
N ASN A 148 -4.39 -0.49 -7.71
CA ASN A 148 -4.26 0.27 -8.95
C ASN A 148 -4.07 -0.66 -10.16
N ILE A 149 -3.19 -1.67 -10.07
CA ILE A 149 -3.00 -2.65 -11.15
C ILE A 149 -4.33 -3.35 -11.48
N SER A 150 -5.12 -3.73 -10.49
CA SER A 150 -6.44 -4.32 -10.73
C SER A 150 -7.40 -3.33 -11.39
N LEU A 151 -7.48 -2.09 -10.89
CA LEU A 151 -8.41 -1.07 -11.37
C LEU A 151 -8.08 -0.57 -12.78
N VAL A 152 -6.79 -0.54 -13.18
CA VAL A 152 -6.39 -0.20 -14.56
C VAL A 152 -7.06 -1.11 -15.57
N SER A 153 -7.24 -2.41 -15.26
CA SER A 153 -7.89 -3.36 -16.20
C SER A 153 -9.33 -2.96 -16.54
N VAL A 154 -10.04 -2.28 -15.63
CA VAL A 154 -11.41 -1.79 -15.85
C VAL A 154 -11.45 -0.69 -16.93
N ALA A 155 -10.38 0.10 -17.08
CA ALA A 155 -10.29 1.13 -18.11
C ALA A 155 -10.30 0.56 -19.56
N ALA A 156 -10.01 -0.73 -19.72
CA ALA A 156 -10.16 -1.42 -21.00
C ALA A 156 -11.60 -1.43 -21.53
N LEU A 157 -12.60 -1.41 -20.63
CA LEU A 157 -14.01 -1.30 -20.99
C LEU A 157 -14.34 0.00 -21.72
N LEU A 158 -13.54 1.03 -21.51
CA LEU A 158 -13.64 2.33 -22.18
C LEU A 158 -12.74 2.42 -23.43
N GLY A 159 -12.05 1.34 -23.80
CA GLY A 159 -11.14 1.33 -24.95
C GLY A 159 -9.74 1.89 -24.68
N ILE A 160 -9.37 2.16 -23.42
CA ILE A 160 -8.03 2.64 -23.07
C ILE A 160 -7.05 1.46 -23.05
N GLY A 161 -5.94 1.61 -23.78
CA GLY A 161 -4.95 0.55 -23.97
C GLY A 161 -4.29 0.11 -22.64
N ASN A 162 -4.49 -1.17 -22.29
CA ASN A 162 -3.86 -1.83 -21.15
C ASN A 162 -4.06 -3.35 -21.24
N LEU A 163 -3.52 -4.14 -20.32
CA LEU A 163 -3.67 -5.61 -20.31
C LEU A 163 -5.13 -6.09 -20.20
N GLY A 164 -6.04 -5.30 -19.65
CA GLY A 164 -7.46 -5.61 -19.58
C GLY A 164 -8.13 -5.73 -20.96
N MET A 165 -7.51 -5.16 -22.01
CA MET A 165 -8.01 -5.33 -23.38
C MET A 165 -7.97 -6.79 -23.84
N LEU A 166 -7.10 -7.62 -23.27
CA LEU A 166 -7.08 -9.06 -23.53
C LEU A 166 -8.35 -9.75 -23.01
N PHE A 167 -8.97 -9.21 -21.93
CA PHE A 167 -10.25 -9.73 -21.43
C PHE A 167 -11.40 -9.35 -22.35
N THR A 168 -11.47 -8.07 -22.75
CA THR A 168 -12.56 -7.57 -23.59
C THR A 168 -12.52 -8.19 -24.99
N SER A 169 -11.33 -8.27 -25.59
CA SER A 169 -11.18 -8.88 -26.93
C SER A 169 -11.34 -10.40 -26.90
N GLY A 170 -10.82 -11.06 -25.87
CA GLY A 170 -11.00 -12.51 -25.69
C GLY A 170 -12.46 -12.89 -25.47
N LEU A 171 -13.22 -12.08 -24.69
CA LEU A 171 -14.65 -12.27 -24.48
C LEU A 171 -15.45 -12.07 -25.78
N GLN A 172 -15.15 -11.00 -26.55
CA GLN A 172 -15.85 -10.68 -27.79
C GLN A 172 -15.63 -11.75 -28.89
N ARG A 173 -14.49 -12.43 -28.86
CA ARG A 173 -14.08 -13.45 -29.82
C ARG A 173 -14.32 -14.89 -29.34
N ASP A 174 -14.86 -15.07 -28.14
CA ASP A 174 -14.99 -16.36 -27.45
C ASP A 174 -13.65 -17.13 -27.40
N PHE A 175 -12.58 -16.39 -27.12
CA PHE A 175 -11.22 -16.93 -27.15
C PHE A 175 -10.58 -16.92 -25.76
N VAL A 176 -10.84 -17.99 -24.99
CA VAL A 176 -10.44 -18.15 -23.59
C VAL A 176 -8.93 -18.04 -23.39
N THR A 177 -8.12 -18.49 -24.36
CA THR A 177 -6.65 -18.42 -24.25
C THR A 177 -6.16 -17.00 -24.06
N GLU A 178 -6.74 -16.02 -24.77
CA GLU A 178 -6.37 -14.61 -24.64
C GLU A 178 -6.73 -14.06 -23.26
N ILE A 179 -7.89 -14.42 -22.73
CA ILE A 179 -8.31 -14.04 -21.37
C ILE A 179 -7.33 -14.59 -20.33
N VAL A 180 -6.98 -15.87 -20.43
CA VAL A 180 -6.02 -16.50 -19.50
C VAL A 180 -4.65 -15.83 -19.57
N VAL A 181 -4.15 -15.53 -20.77
CA VAL A 181 -2.88 -14.78 -20.92
C VAL A 181 -2.97 -13.41 -20.26
N GLY A 182 -4.09 -12.70 -20.42
CA GLY A 182 -4.32 -11.42 -19.75
C GLY A 182 -4.29 -11.53 -18.23
N ILE A 183 -4.97 -12.54 -17.66
CA ILE A 183 -4.97 -12.78 -16.20
C ILE A 183 -3.55 -13.05 -15.71
N VAL A 184 -2.84 -13.97 -16.35
CA VAL A 184 -1.46 -14.33 -15.96
C VAL A 184 -0.54 -13.12 -16.09
N ALA A 185 -0.65 -12.34 -17.17
CA ALA A 185 0.18 -11.15 -17.38
C ALA A 185 -0.05 -10.09 -16.27
N ILE A 186 -1.30 -9.84 -15.86
CA ILE A 186 -1.62 -8.91 -14.76
C ILE A 186 -1.09 -9.44 -13.42
N LEU A 187 -1.24 -10.73 -13.13
CA LEU A 187 -0.71 -11.33 -11.91
C LEU A 187 0.82 -11.24 -11.85
N VAL A 188 1.50 -11.54 -12.95
CA VAL A 188 2.97 -11.41 -13.05
C VAL A 188 3.38 -9.94 -12.85
N LEU A 189 2.68 -9.00 -13.49
CA LEU A 189 2.95 -7.58 -13.33
C LEU A 189 2.78 -7.12 -11.88
N ALA A 190 1.72 -7.56 -11.20
CA ALA A 190 1.46 -7.26 -9.79
C ALA A 190 2.54 -7.83 -8.87
N LEU A 191 2.96 -9.09 -9.09
CA LEU A 191 4.03 -9.71 -8.33
C LEU A 191 5.39 -9.03 -8.54
N LEU A 192 5.71 -8.64 -9.77
CA LEU A 192 6.93 -7.90 -10.08
C LEU A 192 6.94 -6.53 -9.38
N MET A 193 5.82 -5.81 -9.42
CA MET A 193 5.69 -4.52 -8.75
C MET A 193 5.80 -4.68 -7.22
N ASP A 194 5.15 -5.69 -6.63
CA ASP A 194 5.27 -5.98 -5.21
C ASP A 194 6.73 -6.30 -4.82
N ALA A 195 7.42 -7.12 -5.62
CA ALA A 195 8.83 -7.43 -5.40
C ALA A 195 9.72 -6.18 -5.47
N VAL A 196 9.45 -5.26 -6.40
CA VAL A 196 10.16 -3.97 -6.50
C VAL A 196 9.91 -3.13 -5.25
N LEU A 197 8.66 -3.03 -4.78
CA LEU A 197 8.32 -2.28 -3.56
C LEU A 197 8.98 -2.87 -2.32
N VAL A 198 9.00 -4.20 -2.17
CA VAL A 198 9.71 -4.89 -1.09
C VAL A 198 11.22 -4.63 -1.16
N LEU A 199 11.79 -4.62 -2.36
CA LEU A 199 13.21 -4.30 -2.52
C LEU A 199 13.52 -2.86 -2.14
N LEU A 200 12.69 -1.91 -2.58
CA LEU A 200 12.81 -0.50 -2.21
C LEU A 200 12.66 -0.29 -0.69
N GLU A 201 11.67 -0.92 -0.07
CA GLU A 201 11.51 -0.92 1.39
C GLU A 201 12.81 -1.39 2.05
N ARG A 202 13.34 -2.54 1.65
CA ARG A 202 14.57 -3.12 2.22
C ARG A 202 15.80 -2.23 2.04
N ILE A 203 15.88 -1.46 0.98
CA ILE A 203 17.00 -0.53 0.74
C ILE A 203 16.83 0.73 1.58
N LEU A 204 15.60 1.23 1.72
CA LEU A 204 15.30 2.49 2.41
C LEU A 204 15.14 2.33 3.92
N THR A 205 15.00 1.09 4.46
CA THR A 205 14.81 0.81 5.90
C THR A 205 15.86 -0.16 6.45
N PRO A 206 17.17 0.13 6.34
CA PRO A 206 18.23 -0.80 6.78
C PRO A 206 18.24 -1.03 8.30
N TRP A 207 17.74 -0.07 9.09
CA TRP A 207 17.68 -0.12 10.55
C TRP A 207 16.73 -1.21 11.10
N GLU A 208 15.69 -1.58 10.36
CA GLU A 208 14.78 -2.65 10.78
C GLU A 208 15.47 -4.02 10.93
N ARG A 209 16.50 -4.26 10.13
CA ARG A 209 17.27 -5.51 10.22
C ARG A 209 18.14 -5.55 11.47
N ALA A 210 18.70 -4.43 11.87
CA ALA A 210 19.51 -4.34 13.08
C ALA A 210 18.68 -4.60 14.36
N GLY A 211 17.43 -4.10 14.40
CA GLY A 211 16.52 -4.33 15.52
C GLY A 211 16.06 -5.78 15.68
N LYS A 212 15.89 -6.52 14.58
CA LYS A 212 15.51 -7.96 14.62
C LYS A 212 16.65 -8.86 15.09
N LEU A 213 17.89 -8.48 14.87
CA LEU A 213 19.09 -9.21 15.33
C LEU A 213 19.38 -8.96 16.82
N SER A 214 18.86 -7.90 17.41
CA SER A 214 19.10 -7.51 18.81
C SER A 214 18.05 -8.07 19.80
N ARG A 215 17.11 -8.90 19.37
CA ARG A 215 16.13 -9.59 20.23
C ARG A 215 16.27 -11.12 20.18
N PRO A 216 17.40 -11.69 20.62
CA PRO A 216 17.46 -13.10 20.91
C PRO A 216 17.02 -13.28 22.37
N GLY A 217 15.81 -13.70 22.65
CA GLY A 217 15.50 -14.08 24.00
C GLY A 217 14.04 -14.00 24.46
N VAL A 218 13.20 -13.13 23.91
CA VAL A 218 11.80 -13.01 24.38
C VAL A 218 10.96 -14.24 24.03
N ALA A 219 11.34 -15.00 23.01
CA ALA A 219 10.65 -16.26 22.65
C ALA A 219 11.09 -17.46 23.53
N ALA A 220 12.26 -17.39 24.16
CA ALA A 220 12.74 -18.44 25.07
C ALA A 220 12.13 -18.31 26.47
N ASP A 221 11.98 -17.06 26.98
CA ASP A 221 11.36 -16.83 28.30
C ASP A 221 9.87 -17.17 28.31
N ALA A 222 9.15 -16.95 27.21
CA ALA A 222 7.71 -17.32 27.12
C ALA A 222 7.47 -18.84 27.08
N ALA A 223 8.48 -19.64 26.74
CA ALA A 223 8.37 -21.10 26.73
C ALA A 223 8.64 -21.70 28.11
N ASP A 224 9.40 -21.02 28.98
CA ASP A 224 9.77 -21.52 30.31
C ASP A 224 8.80 -21.08 31.43
N GLU A 225 8.00 -20.04 31.19
CA GLU A 225 7.06 -19.49 32.18
C GLU A 225 6.00 -20.50 32.67
N PRO A 226 5.39 -21.39 31.83
CA PRO A 226 4.44 -22.39 32.31
C PRO A 226 5.11 -23.52 33.13
N ALA A 227 6.38 -23.81 32.89
CA ALA A 227 7.09 -24.84 33.63
C ALA A 227 7.52 -24.39 35.04
N ASP A 228 7.85 -23.14 35.20
CA ASP A 228 8.22 -22.53 36.49
C ASP A 228 7.00 -22.26 37.37
N ALA A 229 5.86 -21.84 36.78
CA ALA A 229 4.59 -21.74 37.48
C ALA A 229 4.09 -23.09 38.02
N ALA A 230 4.22 -24.17 37.22
CA ALA A 230 3.87 -25.51 37.64
C ALA A 230 4.79 -26.03 38.77
N ARG A 231 6.08 -25.71 38.77
CA ARG A 231 7.03 -26.05 39.84
C ARG A 231 6.73 -25.31 41.14
N ARG A 232 6.32 -24.05 41.11
CA ARG A 232 5.94 -23.28 42.30
C ARG A 232 4.64 -23.80 42.94
N LEU A 233 3.71 -24.30 42.16
CA LEU A 233 2.48 -24.92 42.66
C LEU A 233 2.69 -26.34 43.24
N ALA A 234 3.75 -27.03 42.82
CA ALA A 234 4.10 -28.37 43.28
C ALA A 234 4.97 -28.41 44.55
N GLN A 235 5.43 -27.25 45.07
CA GLN A 235 6.16 -27.25 46.36
C GLN A 235 5.18 -27.34 47.53
N PRO A 236 5.27 -28.39 48.37
CA PRO A 236 4.41 -28.48 49.57
C PRO A 236 4.80 -27.34 50.52
N GLN A 237 3.77 -26.56 50.92
CA GLN A 237 3.95 -25.59 52.00
C GLN A 237 4.36 -26.35 53.26
N ALA A 238 5.65 -26.32 53.55
CA ALA A 238 6.18 -26.84 54.81
C ALA A 238 5.57 -26.02 55.95
N GLY A 239 4.74 -26.65 56.76
CA GLY A 239 3.93 -26.08 57.80
C GLY A 239 4.78 -25.31 58.82
N GLY A 240 4.37 -24.06 59.05
CA GLY A 240 4.68 -23.34 60.27
C GLY A 240 3.72 -23.74 61.37
N GLY A 241 4.02 -24.86 62.00
CA GLY A 241 3.53 -25.12 63.34
C GLY A 241 4.54 -24.57 64.35
N ASN A 242 4.11 -23.60 65.14
CA ASN A 242 4.64 -23.45 66.49
C ASN A 242 3.60 -22.79 67.40
N ALA A 243 3.36 -23.47 68.44
CA ALA A 243 2.73 -23.31 69.72
C ALA A 243 2.64 -21.86 70.28
#